data_319761302e3fda20fdc14c3865725200
#
_entry.id   319761302e3fda20fdc14c3865725200
#
_cell.length_a   1.000
_cell.length_b   1.000
_cell.length_c   1.000
_cell.angle_alpha   90.00
_cell.angle_beta   90.00
_cell.angle_gamma   90.00
#
_symmetry.space_group_name_H-M   'P 1'
#
loop_
_entity.id
_entity.type
_entity.pdbx_description
1 polymer ?
#
loop_
_entity_poly.entity_id
_entity_poly.type
_entity_poly.pdbx_seq_one_letter_code
_entity_poly.pdbx_strand_id
1 'polypeptide(L)'
;MFDANMTRRAALGAFVAAPILLPRGALARRVIPAGGIRVDVTPLRESTGDPTAAWVARELPGALAQALAERGGAGAPIAARIDYVMLGPSSGGECGPSPDQIVGAVTVGGVERPLRASARYYPSPVDQALVEQSNRDRVSQLVQAFAYWAVRQG
;
A
#
# COMPACT_ATOMS: atom_id res chain seq x y z
N MET A 1 -56.99 66.55 -16.32
CA MET A 1 -57.27 66.05 -17.69
C MET A 1 -55.93 65.85 -18.35
N PHE A 2 -55.70 64.72 -18.89
CA PHE A 2 -54.57 64.09 -19.54
C PHE A 2 -53.80 63.02 -18.71
N ASP A 3 -54.23 61.81 -18.97
CA ASP A 3 -53.53 60.57 -18.77
C ASP A 3 -52.26 60.53 -19.61
N ALA A 4 -51.20 60.00 -19.00
CA ALA A 4 -50.09 59.42 -19.78
C ALA A 4 -49.54 58.21 -19.01
N ASN A 5 -50.12 57.09 -19.30
CA ASN A 5 -49.73 55.75 -18.90
C ASN A 5 -48.46 55.41 -19.68
N MET A 6 -47.32 55.36 -18.96
CA MET A 6 -46.04 54.96 -19.53
C MET A 6 -45.55 53.68 -18.87
N THR A 7 -45.97 52.57 -19.49
CA THR A 7 -45.60 51.22 -19.14
C THR A 7 -44.11 50.99 -19.42
N ARG A 8 -43.27 51.01 -18.40
CA ARG A 8 -41.88 50.54 -18.52
C ARG A 8 -41.83 49.02 -18.36
N ARG A 9 -41.68 48.33 -19.49
CA ARG A 9 -41.35 46.90 -19.49
C ARG A 9 -39.91 46.75 -19.04
N ALA A 10 -39.73 46.25 -17.80
CA ALA A 10 -38.45 45.80 -17.33
C ALA A 10 -38.16 44.43 -17.95
N ALA A 11 -37.16 44.38 -18.83
CA ALA A 11 -36.61 43.14 -19.34
C ALA A 11 -35.74 42.50 -18.24
N LEU A 12 -36.26 41.48 -17.60
CA LEU A 12 -35.47 40.59 -16.72
C LEU A 12 -34.59 39.71 -17.60
N GLY A 13 -33.32 40.08 -17.71
CA GLY A 13 -32.28 39.21 -18.25
C GLY A 13 -32.00 38.08 -17.30
N ALA A 14 -32.46 36.88 -17.63
CA ALA A 14 -32.10 35.66 -16.91
C ALA A 14 -30.63 35.31 -17.20
N PHE A 15 -29.75 35.60 -16.26
CA PHE A 15 -28.39 35.04 -16.27
C PHE A 15 -28.46 33.54 -15.93
N VAL A 16 -28.38 32.70 -16.95
CA VAL A 16 -28.16 31.29 -16.80
C VAL A 16 -26.69 31.08 -16.43
N ALA A 17 -26.41 30.93 -15.15
CA ALA A 17 -25.10 30.49 -14.67
C ALA A 17 -24.92 29.01 -15.03
N ALA A 18 -24.21 28.74 -16.14
CA ALA A 18 -23.78 27.39 -16.46
C ALA A 18 -22.76 26.92 -15.39
N PRO A 19 -22.98 25.76 -14.73
CA PRO A 19 -21.96 25.20 -13.85
C PRO A 19 -20.76 24.77 -14.69
N ILE A 20 -19.63 25.44 -14.49
CA ILE A 20 -18.35 25.01 -15.04
C ILE A 20 -18.01 23.69 -14.31
N LEU A 21 -18.33 22.56 -14.91
CA LEU A 21 -17.82 21.26 -14.56
C LEU A 21 -16.32 21.24 -14.87
N LEU A 22 -15.50 21.69 -13.90
CA LEU A 22 -14.09 21.40 -13.91
C LEU A 22 -13.93 19.87 -13.96
N PRO A 23 -13.26 19.30 -14.96
CA PRO A 23 -12.93 17.90 -14.91
C PRO A 23 -12.04 17.72 -13.69
N ARG A 24 -12.59 17.11 -12.63
CA ARG A 24 -11.77 16.51 -11.59
C ARG A 24 -10.86 15.55 -12.34
N GLY A 25 -9.62 15.97 -12.54
CA GLY A 25 -8.59 15.09 -13.05
C GLY A 25 -8.59 13.85 -12.17
N ALA A 26 -9.24 12.82 -12.65
CA ALA A 26 -9.00 11.49 -12.16
C ALA A 26 -7.51 11.30 -12.37
N LEU A 27 -6.74 11.42 -11.28
CA LEU A 27 -5.39 10.89 -11.21
C LEU A 27 -5.56 9.42 -11.57
N ALA A 28 -5.44 9.11 -12.85
CA ALA A 28 -5.48 7.76 -13.34
C ALA A 28 -4.37 7.04 -12.60
N ARG A 29 -4.76 6.34 -11.54
CA ARG A 29 -3.87 5.48 -10.76
C ARG A 29 -3.30 4.52 -11.78
N ARG A 30 -2.05 4.74 -12.16
CA ARG A 30 -1.37 3.98 -13.20
C ARG A 30 -1.27 2.56 -12.68
N VAL A 31 -2.17 1.71 -13.11
CA VAL A 31 -2.17 0.28 -12.77
C VAL A 31 -0.95 -0.29 -13.48
N ILE A 32 0.09 -0.58 -12.72
CA ILE A 32 1.24 -1.33 -13.23
C ILE A 32 0.72 -2.73 -13.50
N PRO A 33 0.81 -3.21 -14.76
CA PRO A 33 0.38 -4.57 -15.06
C PRO A 33 1.16 -5.55 -14.18
N ALA A 34 0.46 -6.48 -13.56
CA ALA A 34 1.02 -7.47 -12.64
C ALA A 34 2.16 -8.32 -13.26
N GLY A 35 2.33 -8.29 -14.57
CA GLY A 35 3.37 -8.99 -15.30
C GLY A 35 4.82 -8.54 -15.03
N GLY A 36 5.01 -7.38 -14.39
CA GLY A 36 6.34 -6.88 -14.02
C GLY A 36 6.76 -7.21 -12.59
N ILE A 37 5.86 -7.77 -11.75
CA ILE A 37 6.12 -8.08 -10.35
C ILE A 37 6.08 -9.60 -10.17
N ARG A 38 7.18 -10.16 -9.64
CA ARG A 38 7.28 -11.58 -9.28
C ARG A 38 7.61 -11.72 -7.81
N VAL A 39 6.95 -12.64 -7.14
CA VAL A 39 7.20 -12.95 -5.72
C VAL A 39 7.43 -14.43 -5.57
N ASP A 40 8.57 -14.80 -4.96
CA ASP A 40 8.91 -16.16 -4.59
C ASP A 40 8.92 -16.28 -3.06
N VAL A 41 8.04 -17.11 -2.54
CA VAL A 41 7.91 -17.42 -1.11
C VAL A 41 8.29 -18.86 -0.80
N THR A 42 8.93 -19.57 -1.73
CA THR A 42 9.33 -20.97 -1.53
C THR A 42 10.26 -21.12 -0.32
N PRO A 43 11.34 -20.32 -0.17
CA PRO A 43 12.20 -20.41 1.01
C PRO A 43 11.46 -20.08 2.31
N LEU A 44 10.55 -19.09 2.27
CA LEU A 44 9.73 -18.74 3.42
C LEU A 44 8.84 -19.91 3.87
N ARG A 45 8.22 -20.62 2.92
CA ARG A 45 7.37 -21.79 3.24
C ARG A 45 8.17 -22.90 3.88
N GLU A 46 9.40 -23.11 3.44
CA GLU A 46 10.32 -24.11 4.01
C GLU A 46 10.81 -23.71 5.41
N SER A 47 11.05 -22.42 5.65
CA SER A 47 11.61 -21.92 6.90
C SER A 47 10.58 -21.64 8.00
N THR A 48 9.42 -21.06 7.62
CA THR A 48 8.41 -20.57 8.57
C THR A 48 7.07 -21.32 8.44
N GLY A 49 6.82 -21.91 7.25
CA GLY A 49 5.61 -22.69 6.98
C GLY A 49 4.39 -21.83 6.59
N ASP A 50 3.30 -22.53 6.28
CA ASP A 50 1.97 -21.94 6.15
C ASP A 50 1.37 -21.72 7.56
N PRO A 51 0.60 -20.68 7.83
CA PRO A 51 -0.05 -19.78 6.88
C PRO A 51 0.75 -18.52 6.49
N THR A 52 1.89 -18.22 7.15
CA THR A 52 2.66 -17.00 6.94
C THR A 52 3.07 -16.83 5.47
N ALA A 53 3.57 -17.89 4.83
CA ALA A 53 3.95 -17.85 3.42
C ALA A 53 2.76 -17.52 2.50
N ALA A 54 1.57 -18.06 2.82
CA ALA A 54 0.36 -17.77 2.05
C ALA A 54 -0.09 -16.32 2.19
N TRP A 55 0.04 -15.72 3.38
CA TRP A 55 -0.27 -14.30 3.59
C TRP A 55 0.67 -13.40 2.80
N VAL A 56 1.98 -13.63 2.89
CA VAL A 56 2.98 -12.88 2.13
C VAL A 56 2.77 -13.01 0.62
N ALA A 57 2.56 -14.23 0.11
CA ALA A 57 2.33 -14.46 -1.33
C ALA A 57 1.12 -13.70 -1.86
N ARG A 58 0.07 -13.57 -1.05
CA ARG A 58 -1.14 -12.84 -1.43
C ARG A 58 -0.99 -11.33 -1.37
N GLU A 59 -0.28 -10.80 -0.38
CA GLU A 59 -0.26 -9.37 -0.08
C GLU A 59 0.92 -8.63 -0.73
N LEU A 60 2.09 -9.27 -0.83
CA LEU A 60 3.31 -8.61 -1.29
C LEU A 60 3.25 -8.10 -2.74
N PRO A 61 2.63 -8.80 -3.72
CA PRO A 61 2.54 -8.26 -5.08
C PRO A 61 1.75 -6.95 -5.13
N GLY A 62 0.65 -6.86 -4.38
CA GLY A 62 -0.16 -5.65 -4.27
C GLY A 62 0.59 -4.50 -3.58
N ALA A 63 1.31 -4.79 -2.50
CA ALA A 63 2.11 -3.81 -1.78
C ALA A 63 3.25 -3.24 -2.66
N LEU A 64 3.94 -4.10 -3.41
CA LEU A 64 4.97 -3.67 -4.37
C LEU A 64 4.39 -2.81 -5.49
N ALA A 65 3.22 -3.19 -6.04
CA ALA A 65 2.54 -2.41 -7.06
C ALA A 65 2.15 -1.01 -6.55
N GLN A 66 1.64 -0.94 -5.32
CA GLN A 66 1.30 0.32 -4.68
C GLN A 66 2.54 1.19 -4.45
N ALA A 67 3.60 0.64 -3.88
CA ALA A 67 4.84 1.36 -3.60
C ALA A 67 5.51 1.90 -4.90
N LEU A 68 5.47 1.12 -5.99
CA LEU A 68 5.92 1.57 -7.30
C LEU A 68 5.07 2.72 -7.86
N ALA A 69 3.74 2.62 -7.72
CA ALA A 69 2.82 3.67 -8.16
C ALA A 69 3.04 4.99 -7.41
N GLU A 70 3.28 4.93 -6.11
CA GLU A 70 3.57 6.08 -5.25
C GLU A 70 4.89 6.77 -5.65
N ARG A 71 5.86 6.02 -6.11
CA ARG A 71 7.15 6.55 -6.60
C ARG A 71 7.08 7.15 -8.02
N GLY A 72 5.93 7.08 -8.67
CA GLY A 72 5.73 7.63 -10.02
C GLY A 72 6.35 6.77 -11.13
N GLY A 73 6.72 5.53 -10.83
CA GLY A 73 7.47 4.68 -11.73
C GLY A 73 6.61 3.72 -12.56
N ALA A 74 6.72 3.82 -13.91
CA ALA A 74 6.67 2.64 -14.76
C ALA A 74 8.07 2.01 -14.65
N GLY A 75 8.30 1.23 -13.59
CA GLY A 75 9.64 0.75 -13.26
C GLY A 75 10.02 -0.49 -14.05
N ALA A 76 11.32 -0.77 -14.01
CA ALA A 76 11.85 -2.07 -14.38
C ALA A 76 11.11 -3.21 -13.63
N PRO A 77 11.04 -4.41 -14.21
CA PRO A 77 10.44 -5.54 -13.52
C PRO A 77 11.10 -5.77 -12.16
N ILE A 78 10.29 -6.00 -11.15
CA ILE A 78 10.73 -6.31 -9.79
C ILE A 78 10.47 -7.80 -9.52
N ALA A 79 11.49 -8.49 -9.02
CA ALA A 79 11.34 -9.80 -8.41
C ALA A 79 11.73 -9.72 -6.94
N ALA A 80 10.90 -10.27 -6.06
CA ALA A 80 11.17 -10.38 -4.64
C ALA A 80 11.19 -11.85 -4.23
N ARG A 81 12.23 -12.26 -3.50
CA ARG A 81 12.32 -13.55 -2.83
C ARG A 81 12.28 -13.31 -1.33
N ILE A 82 11.42 -14.03 -0.63
CA ILE A 82 11.31 -13.93 0.83
C ILE A 82 11.88 -15.20 1.45
N ASP A 83 12.88 -15.03 2.28
CA ASP A 83 13.61 -16.13 2.87
C ASP A 83 13.00 -16.55 4.22
N TYR A 84 12.66 -15.58 5.09
CA TYR A 84 11.94 -15.87 6.33
C TYR A 84 11.22 -14.65 6.91
N VAL A 85 10.25 -14.92 7.77
CA VAL A 85 9.55 -13.95 8.62
C VAL A 85 9.70 -14.37 10.06
N MET A 86 10.11 -13.44 10.91
CA MET A 86 10.19 -13.64 12.35
C MET A 86 9.25 -12.65 13.03
N LEU A 87 8.29 -13.19 13.77
CA LEU A 87 7.43 -12.40 14.66
C LEU A 87 8.03 -12.46 16.06
N GLY A 88 8.49 -11.32 16.54
CA GLY A 88 9.05 -11.21 17.88
C GLY A 88 8.01 -11.53 18.96
N PRO A 89 8.42 -11.97 20.17
CA PRO A 89 7.50 -12.18 21.26
C PRO A 89 6.77 -10.88 21.59
N SER A 90 5.46 -10.96 21.73
CA SER A 90 4.61 -9.83 22.10
C SER A 90 4.73 -9.43 23.57
N SER A 91 5.16 -10.37 24.42
CA SER A 91 5.51 -10.10 25.81
C SER A 91 6.93 -9.56 25.89
N GLY A 92 7.06 -8.25 26.06
CA GLY A 92 8.36 -7.64 26.28
C GLY A 92 9.03 -8.21 27.53
N GLY A 93 10.25 -8.77 27.36
CA GLY A 93 11.16 -8.96 28.47
C GLY A 93 11.72 -7.60 28.95
N GLU A 94 12.69 -7.61 29.85
CA GLU A 94 13.32 -6.40 30.40
C GLU A 94 13.87 -5.44 29.32
N CYS A 95 14.13 -5.93 28.09
CA CYS A 95 14.62 -5.14 26.94
C CYS A 95 13.51 -4.64 26.01
N GLY A 96 12.24 -4.83 26.34
CA GLY A 96 11.10 -4.49 25.48
C GLY A 96 10.81 -5.51 24.36
N PRO A 97 9.76 -5.29 23.56
CA PRO A 97 9.39 -6.21 22.49
C PRO A 97 10.47 -6.26 21.40
N SER A 98 10.86 -7.47 21.01
CA SER A 98 11.74 -7.67 19.85
C SER A 98 10.98 -7.25 18.56
N PRO A 99 11.65 -6.56 17.63
CA PRO A 99 11.00 -6.17 16.39
C PRO A 99 10.65 -7.40 15.56
N ASP A 100 9.51 -7.33 14.90
CA ASP A 100 9.18 -8.25 13.82
C ASP A 100 10.10 -8.00 12.62
N GLN A 101 10.44 -9.04 11.88
CA GLN A 101 11.36 -8.94 10.76
C GLN A 101 10.88 -9.77 9.57
N ILE A 102 11.10 -9.23 8.38
CA ILE A 102 10.99 -9.93 7.11
C ILE A 102 12.32 -9.80 6.37
N VAL A 103 12.85 -10.89 5.90
CA VAL A 103 14.15 -10.96 5.23
C VAL A 103 14.01 -11.67 3.91
N GLY A 104 14.69 -11.15 2.91
CA GLY A 104 14.68 -11.68 1.57
C GLY A 104 15.65 -10.94 0.66
N ALA A 105 15.40 -11.01 -0.62
CA ALA A 105 16.14 -10.28 -1.64
C ALA A 105 15.19 -9.66 -2.66
N VAL A 106 15.62 -8.56 -3.25
CA VAL A 106 14.89 -7.86 -4.29
C VAL A 106 15.78 -7.75 -5.53
N THR A 107 15.25 -8.10 -6.69
CA THR A 107 15.91 -7.91 -7.99
C THR A 107 15.22 -6.80 -8.75
N VAL A 108 15.96 -5.75 -9.07
CA VAL A 108 15.51 -4.63 -9.89
C VAL A 108 16.50 -4.43 -11.03
N GLY A 109 16.02 -4.40 -12.27
CA GLY A 109 16.90 -4.24 -13.41
C GLY A 109 17.96 -5.35 -13.57
N GLY A 110 17.69 -6.55 -13.05
CA GLY A 110 18.61 -7.70 -13.09
C GLY A 110 19.65 -7.73 -11.95
N VAL A 111 19.65 -6.73 -11.04
CA VAL A 111 20.57 -6.70 -9.89
C VAL A 111 19.82 -7.16 -8.65
N GLU A 112 20.27 -8.25 -8.03
CA GLU A 112 19.75 -8.78 -6.77
C GLU A 112 20.43 -8.08 -5.59
N ARG A 113 19.63 -7.65 -4.61
CA ARG A 113 20.10 -7.02 -3.37
C ARG A 113 19.38 -7.62 -2.18
N PRO A 114 20.09 -7.98 -1.11
CA PRO A 114 19.48 -8.44 0.12
C PRO A 114 18.69 -7.28 0.76
N LEU A 115 17.54 -7.61 1.31
CA LEU A 115 16.67 -6.65 1.97
C LEU A 115 16.14 -7.24 3.29
N ARG A 116 16.28 -6.44 4.35
CA ARG A 116 15.65 -6.70 5.64
C ARG A 116 14.76 -5.53 5.98
N ALA A 117 13.50 -5.80 6.29
CA ALA A 117 12.59 -4.82 6.86
C ALA A 117 12.16 -5.27 8.26
N SER A 118 11.91 -4.31 9.14
CA SER A 118 11.46 -4.57 10.50
C SER A 118 10.34 -3.62 10.88
N ALA A 119 9.42 -4.11 11.71
CA ALA A 119 8.35 -3.32 12.29
C ALA A 119 8.29 -3.59 13.80
N ARG A 120 7.86 -2.60 14.59
CA ARG A 120 7.55 -2.80 16.00
C ARG A 120 6.06 -2.93 16.15
N TYR A 121 5.64 -4.00 16.80
CA TYR A 121 4.26 -4.23 17.11
C TYR A 121 4.03 -4.04 18.62
N TYR A 122 2.99 -3.30 18.96
CA TYR A 122 2.56 -3.09 20.34
C TYR A 122 1.19 -3.75 20.50
N PRO A 123 1.15 -4.96 21.10
CA PRO A 123 -0.11 -5.69 21.23
C PRO A 123 -1.07 -4.94 22.15
N SER A 124 -2.33 -4.93 21.78
CA SER A 124 -3.42 -4.54 22.67
C SER A 124 -3.95 -5.77 23.43
N PRO A 125 -4.71 -5.59 24.53
CA PRO A 125 -5.37 -6.71 25.20
C PRO A 125 -6.30 -7.54 24.31
N VAL A 126 -6.88 -6.91 23.28
CA VAL A 126 -7.75 -7.57 22.30
C VAL A 126 -6.94 -8.49 21.39
N ASP A 127 -5.71 -8.10 21.04
CA ASP A 127 -4.84 -8.90 20.17
C ASP A 127 -4.43 -10.22 20.80
N GLN A 128 -4.35 -10.27 22.13
CA GLN A 128 -4.05 -11.50 22.87
C GLN A 128 -5.17 -12.55 22.76
N ALA A 129 -6.42 -12.10 22.59
CA ALA A 129 -7.56 -12.98 22.37
C ALA A 129 -7.70 -13.45 20.91
N LEU A 130 -7.09 -12.73 19.97
CA LEU A 130 -7.18 -12.96 18.54
C LEU A 130 -5.80 -13.15 17.91
N VAL A 131 -5.04 -14.13 18.41
CA VAL A 131 -3.62 -14.35 18.05
C VAL A 131 -3.41 -14.49 16.53
N GLU A 132 -4.27 -15.23 15.84
CA GLU A 132 -4.12 -15.43 14.40
C GLU A 132 -4.34 -14.12 13.64
N GLN A 133 -5.35 -13.34 13.99
CA GLN A 133 -5.62 -12.04 13.38
C GLN A 133 -4.47 -11.08 13.64
N SER A 134 -3.98 -11.02 14.88
CA SER A 134 -2.84 -10.22 15.27
C SER A 134 -1.58 -10.58 14.48
N ASN A 135 -1.27 -11.87 14.34
CA ASN A 135 -0.12 -12.33 13.55
C ASN A 135 -0.26 -11.95 12.07
N ARG A 136 -1.46 -12.05 11.51
CA ARG A 136 -1.72 -11.62 10.13
C ARG A 136 -1.49 -10.13 9.95
N ASP A 137 -1.98 -9.30 10.87
CA ASP A 137 -1.80 -7.85 10.81
C ASP A 137 -0.32 -7.45 10.93
N ARG A 138 0.44 -8.16 11.77
CA ARG A 138 1.90 -8.01 11.88
C ARG A 138 2.62 -8.36 10.58
N VAL A 139 2.25 -9.47 9.95
CA VAL A 139 2.79 -9.85 8.63
C VAL A 139 2.44 -8.81 7.58
N SER A 140 1.22 -8.29 7.57
CA SER A 140 0.81 -7.22 6.66
C SER A 140 1.66 -5.95 6.81
N GLN A 141 1.95 -5.53 8.03
CA GLN A 141 2.86 -4.40 8.30
C GLN A 141 4.27 -4.65 7.78
N LEU A 142 4.80 -5.86 7.97
CA LEU A 142 6.12 -6.24 7.45
C LEU A 142 6.16 -6.23 5.93
N VAL A 143 5.11 -6.73 5.28
CA VAL A 143 4.96 -6.72 3.82
C VAL A 143 4.96 -5.29 3.28
N GLN A 144 4.25 -4.37 3.93
CA GLN A 144 4.25 -2.95 3.54
C GLN A 144 5.64 -2.33 3.72
N ALA A 145 6.30 -2.58 4.84
CA ALA A 145 7.65 -2.09 5.09
C ALA A 145 8.65 -2.65 4.06
N PHE A 146 8.59 -3.94 3.75
CA PHE A 146 9.44 -4.56 2.75
C PHE A 146 9.22 -3.96 1.36
N ALA A 147 7.97 -3.80 0.92
CA ALA A 147 7.63 -3.20 -0.36
C ALA A 147 8.13 -1.76 -0.48
N TYR A 148 7.97 -0.97 0.58
CA TYR A 148 8.45 0.40 0.65
C TYR A 148 9.97 0.51 0.42
N TRP A 149 10.75 -0.35 1.08
CA TRP A 149 12.20 -0.36 0.93
C TRP A 149 12.66 -0.99 -0.39
N ALA A 150 11.96 -2.04 -0.86
CA ALA A 150 12.26 -2.72 -2.11
C ALA A 150 12.32 -1.76 -3.30
N VAL A 151 11.33 -0.87 -3.42
CA VAL A 151 11.27 0.10 -4.53
C VAL A 151 12.27 1.25 -4.39
N ARG A 152 12.86 1.45 -3.22
CA ARG A 152 13.87 2.50 -2.96
C ARG A 152 15.30 2.06 -3.24
N GLN A 153 15.53 0.78 -3.30
CA GLN A 153 16.85 0.23 -3.63
C GLN A 153 17.12 0.15 -5.14
N GLY A 154 16.09 0.28 -5.97
CA GLY A 154 16.18 0.42 -7.42
C GLY A 154 16.20 1.88 -7.81
#